data_11c935149a429d7060ba7801720b020d
#
_entry.id   11c935149a429d7060ba7801720b020d
#
_cell.length_a   1.000
_cell.length_b   1.000
_cell.length_c   1.000
_cell.angle_alpha   90.00
_cell.angle_beta   90.00
_cell.angle_gamma   90.00
#
_symmetry.space_group_name_H-M   'P 1'
#
loop_
_entity.id
_entity.type
_entity.pdbx_description
1 polymer ?
#
loop_
_entity_poly.entity_id
_entity_poly.type
_entity_poly.pdbx_seq_one_letter_code
_entity_poly.pdbx_strand_id
1 'polypeptide(L)'
;MNREEFIKSLNLKGLGIEIGVQSGNYSSKILEYSKLHLILLDSWRELNNYQDRANVNTEHHIMLMNNTLKNLKEFDGRFTLMRESSEIAVDFFKDEIFDFIYMDANHSEEFVYNDLIRWYPKVKKGGILAGHDYLNLKDEFNDFGVKDAVDKFFYEKDIIVNTVDMSFPTWFIQKPL
;
A
#
# COMPACT_ATOMS: atom_id res chain seq x y z
N MET A 1 -2.17 -18.66 5.43
CA MET A 1 -1.64 -17.47 6.13
C MET A 1 -2.53 -16.31 5.74
N ASN A 2 -3.04 -15.60 6.71
CA ASN A 2 -3.79 -14.36 6.45
C ASN A 2 -2.85 -13.14 6.44
N ARG A 3 -3.39 -11.96 6.08
CA ARG A 3 -2.63 -10.70 5.94
C ARG A 3 -1.92 -10.26 7.24
N GLU A 4 -2.51 -10.50 8.41
CA GLU A 4 -1.89 -10.17 9.70
C GLU A 4 -0.75 -11.13 10.05
N GLU A 5 -0.96 -12.43 9.84
CA GLU A 5 0.09 -13.45 10.03
C GLU A 5 1.26 -13.22 9.09
N PHE A 6 0.99 -12.74 7.87
CA PHE A 6 2.03 -12.36 6.92
C PHE A 6 2.93 -11.25 7.50
N ILE A 7 2.37 -10.10 7.92
CA ILE A 7 3.16 -9.01 8.51
C ILE A 7 3.96 -9.50 9.71
N LYS A 8 3.34 -10.28 10.60
CA LYS A 8 4.00 -10.84 11.78
C LYS A 8 5.20 -11.73 11.41
N SER A 9 5.11 -12.49 10.33
CA SER A 9 6.17 -13.40 9.87
C SER A 9 7.42 -12.69 9.34
N LEU A 10 7.27 -11.44 8.85
CA LEU A 10 8.33 -10.70 8.17
C LEU A 10 9.36 -10.07 9.14
N ASN A 11 9.06 -9.96 10.43
CA ASN A 11 9.91 -9.30 11.44
C ASN A 11 10.46 -7.94 10.98
N LEU A 12 9.59 -7.11 10.42
CA LEU A 12 9.93 -5.83 9.78
C LEU A 12 10.47 -4.81 10.79
N LYS A 13 11.49 -4.06 10.37
CA LYS A 13 12.10 -2.96 11.13
C LYS A 13 12.63 -1.88 10.16
N GLY A 14 12.92 -0.70 10.68
CA GLY A 14 13.44 0.42 9.90
C GLY A 14 12.32 1.33 9.39
N LEU A 15 12.32 1.69 8.12
CA LEU A 15 11.36 2.61 7.52
C LEU A 15 10.40 1.86 6.59
N GLY A 16 9.09 2.03 6.82
CA GLY A 16 8.05 1.54 5.94
C GLY A 16 7.14 2.66 5.45
N ILE A 17 6.37 2.38 4.41
CA ILE A 17 5.29 3.24 3.94
C ILE A 17 4.08 2.39 3.56
N GLU A 18 2.90 2.85 3.94
CA GLU A 18 1.61 2.38 3.46
C GLU A 18 1.03 3.44 2.54
N ILE A 19 0.69 3.04 1.32
CA ILE A 19 0.13 3.89 0.27
C ILE A 19 -1.34 3.51 0.11
N GLY A 20 -2.24 4.38 0.54
CA GLY A 20 -3.66 4.07 0.71
C GLY A 20 -3.95 3.59 2.14
N VAL A 21 -4.26 4.50 3.03
CA VAL A 21 -4.40 4.27 4.48
C VAL A 21 -5.83 4.20 4.92
N GLN A 22 -6.69 4.96 4.26
CA GLN A 22 -8.10 5.12 4.57
C GLN A 22 -8.34 5.54 6.04
N SER A 23 -8.70 4.59 6.92
CA SER A 23 -8.94 4.79 8.35
C SER A 23 -7.85 4.25 9.27
N GLY A 24 -6.74 3.77 8.71
CA GLY A 24 -5.60 3.24 9.47
C GLY A 24 -5.79 1.86 10.09
N ASN A 25 -6.80 1.11 9.64
CA ASN A 25 -7.07 -0.22 10.19
C ASN A 25 -5.92 -1.19 9.93
N TYR A 26 -5.35 -1.20 8.72
CA TYR A 26 -4.23 -2.06 8.41
C TYR A 26 -2.91 -1.47 8.91
N SER A 27 -2.77 -0.15 8.90
CA SER A 27 -1.64 0.55 9.53
C SER A 27 -1.44 0.10 10.99
N SER A 28 -2.54 -0.06 11.75
CA SER A 28 -2.47 -0.51 13.14
C SER A 28 -1.86 -1.91 13.24
N LYS A 29 -2.18 -2.81 12.31
CA LYS A 29 -1.63 -4.18 12.25
C LYS A 29 -0.16 -4.19 11.86
N ILE A 30 0.21 -3.36 10.87
CA ILE A 30 1.62 -3.19 10.49
C ILE A 30 2.43 -2.70 11.70
N LEU A 31 1.96 -1.69 12.42
CA LEU A 31 2.64 -1.14 13.60
C LEU A 31 2.66 -2.12 14.78
N GLU A 32 1.56 -2.85 15.04
CA GLU A 32 1.46 -3.85 16.11
C GLU A 32 2.49 -4.98 15.92
N TYR A 33 2.65 -5.48 14.70
CA TYR A 33 3.47 -6.67 14.41
C TYR A 33 4.86 -6.35 13.86
N SER A 34 5.27 -5.09 13.84
CA SER A 34 6.58 -4.68 13.34
C SER A 34 7.29 -3.72 14.29
N LYS A 35 8.54 -3.39 13.94
CA LYS A 35 9.34 -2.31 14.56
C LYS A 35 9.64 -1.20 13.55
N LEU A 36 8.74 -1.00 12.58
CA LEU A 36 8.86 0.07 11.60
C LEU A 36 8.55 1.44 12.21
N HIS A 37 9.20 2.48 11.67
CA HIS A 37 8.56 3.78 11.57
C HIS A 37 7.76 3.79 10.27
N LEU A 38 6.45 4.00 10.33
CA LEU A 38 5.54 3.86 9.19
C LEU A 38 5.11 5.23 8.67
N ILE A 39 5.37 5.52 7.40
CA ILE A 39 4.77 6.66 6.71
C ILE A 39 3.38 6.24 6.24
N LEU A 40 2.37 7.03 6.60
CA LEU A 40 0.98 6.84 6.25
C LEU A 40 0.63 7.80 5.12
N LEU A 41 0.70 7.31 3.89
CA LEU A 41 0.46 8.11 2.70
C LEU A 41 -0.96 7.87 2.16
N ASP A 42 -1.76 8.91 2.13
CA ASP A 42 -3.08 8.90 1.50
C ASP A 42 -3.46 10.32 1.05
N SER A 43 -4.18 10.44 -0.03
CA SER A 43 -4.66 11.73 -0.51
C SER A 43 -5.81 12.27 0.35
N TRP A 44 -6.58 11.39 1.00
CA TRP A 44 -7.81 11.66 1.73
C TRP A 44 -8.70 12.67 1.02
N ARG A 45 -8.94 12.40 -0.27
CA ARG A 45 -9.82 13.17 -1.13
C ARG A 45 -10.50 12.28 -2.16
N GLU A 46 -11.64 12.71 -2.62
CA GLU A 46 -12.31 12.12 -3.77
C GLU A 46 -11.44 12.24 -5.04
N LEU A 47 -11.33 11.16 -5.79
CA LEU A 47 -10.63 11.14 -7.08
C LEU A 47 -11.64 11.17 -8.22
N ASN A 48 -11.45 12.08 -9.17
CA ASN A 48 -12.27 12.15 -10.37
C ASN A 48 -12.00 10.94 -11.28
N ASN A 49 -13.05 10.43 -11.93
CA ASN A 49 -12.96 9.33 -12.90
C ASN A 49 -12.36 8.03 -12.34
N TYR A 50 -12.49 7.80 -11.04
CA TYR A 50 -12.07 6.58 -10.38
C TYR A 50 -13.27 5.82 -9.81
N GLN A 51 -13.49 4.60 -10.32
CA GLN A 51 -14.61 3.74 -9.95
C GLN A 51 -14.17 2.72 -8.90
N ASP A 52 -14.46 3.03 -7.65
CA ASP A 52 -14.18 2.20 -6.48
C ASP A 52 -15.14 2.59 -5.35
N ARG A 53 -15.66 1.62 -4.63
CA ARG A 53 -16.52 1.87 -3.44
C ARG A 53 -15.79 2.67 -2.34
N ALA A 54 -14.46 2.58 -2.28
CA ALA A 54 -13.65 3.34 -1.35
C ALA A 54 -13.49 4.81 -1.75
N ASN A 55 -13.78 5.16 -3.01
CA ASN A 55 -13.70 6.54 -3.50
C ASN A 55 -14.94 7.33 -3.09
N VAL A 56 -15.01 7.69 -1.82
CA VAL A 56 -16.10 8.48 -1.23
C VAL A 56 -15.82 9.98 -1.39
N ASN A 57 -16.80 10.83 -1.04
CA ASN A 57 -16.61 12.27 -1.11
C ASN A 57 -15.51 12.77 -0.14
N THR A 58 -14.97 13.96 -0.43
CA THR A 58 -13.83 14.53 0.31
C THR A 58 -14.12 14.73 1.81
N GLU A 59 -15.35 15.07 2.19
CA GLU A 59 -15.72 15.23 3.61
C GLU A 59 -15.59 13.89 4.36
N HIS A 60 -16.05 12.81 3.75
CA HIS A 60 -15.91 11.47 4.31
C HIS A 60 -14.43 11.06 4.39
N HIS A 61 -13.63 11.36 3.38
CA HIS A 61 -12.18 11.12 3.41
C HIS A 61 -11.49 11.87 4.57
N ILE A 62 -11.89 13.11 4.87
CA ILE A 62 -11.40 13.86 6.05
C ILE A 62 -11.78 13.16 7.36
N MET A 63 -12.98 12.60 7.44
CA MET A 63 -13.39 11.80 8.61
C MET A 63 -12.52 10.54 8.76
N LEU A 64 -12.22 9.86 7.66
CA LEU A 64 -11.33 8.68 7.65
C LEU A 64 -9.92 9.05 8.13
N MET A 65 -9.35 10.16 7.66
CA MET A 65 -8.06 10.67 8.13
C MET A 65 -8.06 10.94 9.65
N ASN A 66 -9.11 11.57 10.18
CA ASN A 66 -9.26 11.80 11.61
C ASN A 66 -9.39 10.49 12.40
N ASN A 67 -10.05 9.49 11.83
CA ASN A 67 -10.15 8.16 12.43
C ASN A 67 -8.78 7.46 12.46
N THR A 68 -7.95 7.63 11.42
CA THR A 68 -6.57 7.13 11.41
C THR A 68 -5.80 7.61 12.63
N LEU A 69 -5.83 8.92 12.92
CA LEU A 69 -5.14 9.48 14.10
C LEU A 69 -5.67 8.91 15.43
N LYS A 70 -6.98 8.65 15.52
CA LYS A 70 -7.58 8.03 16.72
C LYS A 70 -7.18 6.56 16.87
N ASN A 71 -7.24 5.80 15.77
CA ASN A 71 -6.95 4.37 15.75
C ASN A 71 -5.48 4.08 16.04
N LEU A 72 -4.58 5.00 15.70
CA LEU A 72 -3.14 4.82 15.86
C LEU A 72 -2.54 5.55 17.07
N LYS A 73 -3.40 6.08 17.96
CA LYS A 73 -2.95 6.84 19.13
C LYS A 73 -1.94 6.10 20.02
N GLU A 74 -2.07 4.80 20.16
CA GLU A 74 -1.15 3.97 20.95
C GLU A 74 0.24 3.83 20.32
N PHE A 75 0.38 4.12 19.02
CA PHE A 75 1.62 4.06 18.25
C PHE A 75 2.26 5.44 18.04
N ASP A 76 1.88 6.44 18.86
CA ASP A 76 2.44 7.79 18.75
C ASP A 76 3.98 7.78 18.74
N GLY A 77 4.57 8.60 17.86
CA GLY A 77 6.02 8.61 17.61
C GLY A 77 6.53 7.50 16.69
N ARG A 78 5.68 6.53 16.30
CA ARG A 78 6.05 5.44 15.37
C ARG A 78 5.50 5.59 13.97
N PHE A 79 4.76 6.65 13.69
CA PHE A 79 4.28 6.93 12.33
C PHE A 79 4.38 8.42 11.98
N THR A 80 4.33 8.70 10.69
CA THR A 80 4.23 10.05 10.13
C THR A 80 3.09 10.05 9.12
N LEU A 81 2.11 10.94 9.30
CA LEU A 81 1.01 11.11 8.35
C LEU A 81 1.44 12.05 7.22
N MET A 82 1.25 11.60 5.99
CA MET A 82 1.51 12.37 4.77
C MET A 82 0.24 12.42 3.92
N ARG A 83 -0.37 13.60 3.82
CA ARG A 83 -1.56 13.81 3.00
C ARG A 83 -1.17 14.28 1.60
N GLU A 84 -0.94 13.33 0.70
CA GLU A 84 -0.58 13.60 -0.69
C GLU A 84 -0.96 12.41 -1.59
N SER A 85 -0.99 12.58 -2.89
CA SER A 85 -1.12 11.47 -3.84
C SER A 85 0.18 10.67 -3.94
N SER A 86 0.07 9.36 -4.23
CA SER A 86 1.24 8.49 -4.45
C SER A 86 2.15 9.02 -5.56
N GLU A 87 1.53 9.57 -6.61
CA GLU A 87 2.21 10.12 -7.78
C GLU A 87 3.13 11.30 -7.45
N ILE A 88 2.72 12.18 -6.53
CA ILE A 88 3.53 13.33 -6.11
C ILE A 88 4.49 12.94 -4.99
N ALA A 89 4.01 12.19 -4.01
CA ALA A 89 4.77 11.85 -2.82
C ALA A 89 6.04 11.06 -3.12
N VAL A 90 6.05 10.21 -4.14
CA VAL A 90 7.20 9.38 -4.51
C VAL A 90 8.46 10.20 -4.79
N ASP A 91 8.32 11.44 -5.27
CA ASP A 91 9.45 12.32 -5.61
C ASP A 91 10.14 12.91 -4.37
N PHE A 92 9.51 12.83 -3.18
CA PHE A 92 10.14 13.25 -1.93
C PHE A 92 11.13 12.22 -1.36
N PHE A 93 11.18 11.02 -1.94
CA PHE A 93 11.99 9.93 -1.41
C PHE A 93 13.11 9.52 -2.35
N LYS A 94 14.28 9.27 -1.77
CA LYS A 94 15.42 8.69 -2.47
C LYS A 94 15.13 7.22 -2.80
N ASP A 95 15.84 6.69 -3.78
CA ASP A 95 15.84 5.26 -4.06
C ASP A 95 16.44 4.47 -2.89
N GLU A 96 16.00 3.22 -2.76
CA GLU A 96 16.47 2.26 -1.74
C GLU A 96 16.37 2.78 -0.29
N ILE A 97 15.28 3.50 0.04
CA ILE A 97 15.07 4.05 1.40
C ILE A 97 14.17 3.17 2.26
N PHE A 98 13.19 2.46 1.65
CA PHE A 98 12.20 1.71 2.38
C PHE A 98 12.58 0.24 2.58
N ASP A 99 12.45 -0.24 3.81
CA ASP A 99 12.54 -1.65 4.14
C ASP A 99 11.24 -2.39 3.77
N PHE A 100 10.11 -1.66 3.78
CA PHE A 100 8.78 -2.17 3.49
C PHE A 100 7.92 -1.11 2.78
N ILE A 101 7.27 -1.49 1.69
CA ILE A 101 6.20 -0.71 1.03
C ILE A 101 4.96 -1.58 0.95
N TYR A 102 3.80 -1.02 1.32
CA TYR A 102 2.49 -1.64 1.15
C TYR A 102 1.59 -0.73 0.29
N MET A 103 1.07 -1.27 -0.81
CA MET A 103 0.27 -0.54 -1.79
C MET A 103 -1.20 -0.98 -1.71
N ASP A 104 -2.09 -0.08 -1.34
CA ASP A 104 -3.53 -0.32 -1.18
C ASP A 104 -4.33 0.97 -1.49
N ALA A 105 -4.02 1.62 -2.62
CA ALA A 105 -4.59 2.91 -2.99
C ALA A 105 -5.58 2.79 -4.17
N ASN A 106 -5.19 3.23 -5.36
CA ASN A 106 -6.02 3.10 -6.56
C ASN A 106 -5.81 1.71 -7.18
N HIS A 107 -6.90 1.00 -7.48
CA HIS A 107 -6.87 -0.39 -7.95
C HIS A 107 -6.97 -0.55 -9.47
N SER A 108 -7.07 0.56 -10.25
CA SER A 108 -7.07 0.45 -11.71
C SER A 108 -5.69 0.03 -12.24
N GLU A 109 -5.67 -0.77 -13.30
CA GLU A 109 -4.44 -1.34 -13.88
C GLU A 109 -3.38 -0.27 -14.16
N GLU A 110 -3.79 0.84 -14.78
CA GLU A 110 -2.88 1.92 -15.17
C GLU A 110 -2.20 2.57 -13.95
N PHE A 111 -2.99 2.88 -12.90
CA PHE A 111 -2.46 3.52 -11.69
C PHE A 111 -1.54 2.58 -10.92
N VAL A 112 -1.94 1.32 -10.74
CA VAL A 112 -1.09 0.33 -10.05
C VAL A 112 0.22 0.12 -10.80
N TYR A 113 0.18 0.01 -12.14
CA TYR A 113 1.37 -0.17 -12.95
C TYR A 113 2.32 1.04 -12.86
N ASN A 114 1.78 2.26 -12.92
CA ASN A 114 2.55 3.49 -12.77
C ASN A 114 3.15 3.63 -11.37
N ASP A 115 2.39 3.29 -10.32
CA ASP A 115 2.90 3.28 -8.95
C ASP A 115 4.02 2.24 -8.80
N LEU A 116 3.89 1.05 -9.37
CA LEU A 116 4.96 0.03 -9.36
C LEU A 116 6.26 0.54 -10.01
N ILE A 117 6.17 1.21 -11.17
CA ILE A 117 7.34 1.79 -11.84
C ILE A 117 8.06 2.78 -10.93
N ARG A 118 7.32 3.61 -10.21
CA ARG A 118 7.88 4.73 -9.44
C ARG A 118 8.29 4.33 -8.03
N TRP A 119 7.55 3.42 -7.37
CA TRP A 119 7.79 3.01 -5.99
C TRP A 119 8.75 1.82 -5.85
N TYR A 120 8.83 0.92 -6.84
CA TYR A 120 9.77 -0.20 -6.79
C TYR A 120 11.23 0.25 -6.60
N PRO A 121 11.76 1.30 -7.25
CA PRO A 121 13.10 1.81 -6.97
C PRO A 121 13.30 2.23 -5.51
N LYS A 122 12.25 2.69 -4.83
CA LYS A 122 12.31 3.19 -3.44
C LYS A 122 12.49 2.08 -2.40
N VAL A 123 12.16 0.84 -2.77
CA VAL A 123 12.41 -0.35 -1.93
C VAL A 123 13.91 -0.66 -1.90
N LYS A 124 14.46 -0.90 -0.72
CA LYS A 124 15.84 -1.38 -0.56
C LYS A 124 16.04 -2.76 -1.19
N LYS A 125 17.24 -3.10 -1.57
CA LYS A 125 17.63 -4.47 -1.86
C LYS A 125 17.36 -5.35 -0.65
N GLY A 126 16.74 -6.50 -0.85
CA GLY A 126 16.25 -7.38 0.22
C GLY A 126 15.01 -6.89 0.96
N GLY A 127 14.53 -5.67 0.69
CA GLY A 127 13.28 -5.14 1.22
C GLY A 127 12.05 -5.79 0.61
N ILE A 128 10.89 -5.55 1.21
CA ILE A 128 9.61 -6.13 0.80
C ILE A 128 8.75 -5.06 0.13
N LEU A 129 8.25 -5.36 -1.06
CA LEU A 129 7.14 -4.65 -1.69
C LEU A 129 5.92 -5.58 -1.67
N ALA A 130 4.82 -5.07 -1.14
CA ALA A 130 3.56 -5.79 -1.04
C ALA A 130 2.39 -4.88 -1.39
N GLY A 131 1.23 -5.45 -1.63
CA GLY A 131 -0.01 -4.69 -1.83
C GLY A 131 -1.23 -5.59 -1.70
N HIS A 132 -2.40 -4.97 -1.71
CA HIS A 132 -3.69 -5.65 -1.55
C HIS A 132 -4.37 -5.91 -2.90
N ASP A 133 -5.51 -6.57 -2.84
CA ASP A 133 -6.45 -6.77 -3.96
C ASP A 133 -5.81 -7.36 -5.23
N TYR A 134 -4.95 -8.39 -5.07
CA TYR A 134 -4.34 -9.09 -6.22
C TYR A 134 -5.40 -9.88 -6.99
N LEU A 135 -6.27 -9.14 -7.66
CA LEU A 135 -7.34 -9.66 -8.51
C LEU A 135 -7.68 -8.65 -9.61
N ASN A 136 -8.43 -9.12 -10.60
CA ASN A 136 -9.13 -8.27 -11.56
C ASN A 136 -10.61 -8.37 -11.26
N LEU A 137 -11.27 -7.24 -11.07
CA LEU A 137 -12.69 -7.17 -10.77
C LEU A 137 -13.31 -5.99 -11.54
N LYS A 138 -14.31 -6.28 -12.34
CA LYS A 138 -15.10 -5.26 -13.02
C LYS A 138 -16.57 -5.49 -12.75
N ASP A 139 -17.17 -4.58 -11.99
CA ASP A 139 -18.61 -4.58 -11.72
C ASP A 139 -19.17 -3.14 -11.77
N GLU A 140 -20.38 -2.94 -11.26
CA GLU A 140 -21.03 -1.61 -11.24
C GLU A 140 -20.26 -0.56 -10.42
N PHE A 141 -19.48 -1.00 -9.42
CA PHE A 141 -18.85 -0.13 -8.43
C PHE A 141 -17.33 -0.13 -8.48
N ASN A 142 -16.72 -1.13 -9.13
CA ASN A 142 -15.29 -1.35 -9.09
C ASN A 142 -14.74 -1.62 -10.50
N ASP A 143 -13.55 -1.08 -10.77
CA ASP A 143 -12.76 -1.39 -11.97
C ASP A 143 -11.31 -1.66 -11.52
N PHE A 144 -11.04 -2.91 -11.07
CA PHE A 144 -9.76 -3.34 -10.53
C PHE A 144 -8.96 -4.13 -11.57
N GLY A 145 -7.71 -3.72 -11.78
CA GLY A 145 -6.74 -4.40 -12.63
C GLY A 145 -5.41 -4.66 -11.90
N VAL A 146 -5.45 -4.81 -10.58
CA VAL A 146 -4.25 -4.96 -9.75
C VAL A 146 -3.42 -6.18 -10.18
N LYS A 147 -4.10 -7.32 -10.42
CA LYS A 147 -3.41 -8.55 -10.81
C LYS A 147 -2.66 -8.39 -12.13
N ASP A 148 -3.30 -7.84 -13.14
CA ASP A 148 -2.67 -7.67 -14.46
C ASP A 148 -1.49 -6.69 -14.40
N ALA A 149 -1.62 -5.59 -13.66
CA ALA A 149 -0.55 -4.62 -13.46
C ALA A 149 0.68 -5.24 -12.76
N VAL A 150 0.45 -5.98 -11.68
CA VAL A 150 1.50 -6.63 -10.88
C VAL A 150 2.19 -7.73 -11.69
N ASP A 151 1.43 -8.62 -12.33
CA ASP A 151 1.97 -9.70 -13.16
C ASP A 151 2.82 -9.15 -14.29
N LYS A 152 2.32 -8.18 -15.03
CA LYS A 152 3.05 -7.53 -16.13
C LYS A 152 4.37 -6.93 -15.65
N PHE A 153 4.33 -6.16 -14.57
CA PHE A 153 5.51 -5.46 -14.06
C PHE A 153 6.61 -6.42 -13.60
N PHE A 154 6.27 -7.49 -12.86
CA PHE A 154 7.25 -8.44 -12.32
C PHE A 154 7.66 -9.53 -13.30
N TYR A 155 6.82 -9.88 -14.28
CA TYR A 155 7.20 -10.78 -15.37
C TYR A 155 8.39 -10.22 -16.16
N GLU A 156 8.38 -8.93 -16.48
CA GLU A 156 9.50 -8.27 -17.18
C GLU A 156 10.83 -8.27 -16.40
N LYS A 157 10.78 -8.54 -15.09
CA LYS A 157 11.93 -8.54 -14.18
C LYS A 157 12.35 -9.95 -13.73
N ASP A 158 11.67 -10.98 -14.21
CA ASP A 158 11.86 -12.37 -13.78
C ASP A 158 11.74 -12.53 -12.23
N ILE A 159 10.76 -11.83 -11.64
CA ILE A 159 10.48 -11.86 -10.20
C ILE A 159 9.17 -12.61 -9.95
N ILE A 160 9.22 -13.62 -9.08
CA ILE A 160 8.03 -14.39 -8.70
C ILE A 160 7.22 -13.60 -7.68
N VAL A 161 5.95 -13.35 -8.01
CA VAL A 161 4.96 -12.78 -7.09
C VAL A 161 4.38 -13.87 -6.20
N ASN A 162 4.38 -13.64 -4.90
CA ASN A 162 3.78 -14.52 -3.92
C ASN A 162 2.47 -13.90 -3.42
N THR A 163 1.55 -14.73 -2.91
CA THR A 163 0.26 -14.25 -2.39
C THR A 163 -0.08 -14.90 -1.05
N VAL A 164 -0.82 -14.14 -0.24
CA VAL A 164 -1.48 -14.63 0.98
C VAL A 164 -2.94 -14.17 0.98
N ASP A 165 -3.77 -14.80 1.79
CA ASP A 165 -5.23 -14.68 1.76
C ASP A 165 -5.91 -15.31 0.52
N MET A 166 -7.24 -15.46 0.56
CA MET A 166 -7.99 -16.16 -0.48
C MET A 166 -9.01 -15.28 -1.20
N SER A 167 -9.64 -14.32 -0.54
CA SER A 167 -10.76 -13.57 -1.14
C SER A 167 -10.37 -12.22 -1.74
N PHE A 168 -9.49 -11.49 -1.09
CA PHE A 168 -8.85 -10.28 -1.60
C PHE A 168 -7.34 -10.41 -1.32
N PRO A 169 -6.60 -11.14 -2.18
CA PRO A 169 -5.25 -11.56 -1.82
C PRO A 169 -4.29 -10.39 -1.64
N THR A 170 -3.42 -10.49 -0.66
CA THR A 170 -2.23 -9.66 -0.57
C THR A 170 -1.14 -10.30 -1.41
N TRP A 171 -0.56 -9.54 -2.34
CA TRP A 171 0.62 -9.93 -3.10
C TRP A 171 1.89 -9.36 -2.47
N PHE A 172 3.02 -10.04 -2.68
CA PHE A 172 4.31 -9.53 -2.23
C PHE A 172 5.49 -10.12 -3.00
N ILE A 173 6.56 -9.34 -3.03
CA ILE A 173 7.89 -9.77 -3.47
C ILE A 173 8.94 -9.33 -2.46
N GLN A 174 10.06 -10.06 -2.42
CA GLN A 174 11.29 -9.55 -1.85
C GLN A 174 12.18 -9.03 -2.98
N LYS A 175 12.58 -7.75 -2.91
CA LYS A 175 13.45 -7.17 -3.94
C LYS A 175 14.81 -7.88 -3.93
N PRO A 176 15.33 -8.34 -5.09
CA PRO A 176 16.66 -8.98 -5.18
C PRO A 176 17.78 -8.11 -4.56
N LEU A 177 18.84 -8.79 -4.10
CA LEU A 177 20.03 -8.16 -3.49
C LEU A 177 20.88 -7.42 -4.53
#